data_223e552bb90f53583fc7c3f33d6f7d87
#
_entry.id   223e552bb90f53583fc7c3f33d6f7d87
#
_cell.length_a   1.000
_cell.length_b   1.000
_cell.length_c   1.000
_cell.angle_alpha   90.00
_cell.angle_beta   90.00
_cell.angle_gamma   90.00
#
_symmetry.space_group_name_H-M   'P 1'
#
loop_
_entity.id
_entity.type
_entity.pdbx_description
1 polymer ?
#
loop_
_entity_poly.entity_id
_entity_poly.type
_entity_poly.pdbx_seq_one_letter_code
_entity_poly.pdbx_strand_id
1 'polypeptide(L)'
;NLEGNITIDSLSFLTAPSSFFLKKFKVEATGHSLDRHLAITSDVLNGEVTGAYSFTTIVPSLMQTLKGYIPALINVTQKKQKVMENNFSLLLTIENTEAISNTLKLPFTMLTQGRITGHYNNLYNRFRFEAYLPKFNIGKSMFESGYLTCDNPEDRVNLKLKATNYNAKGLRNYMDLKADAKDNRIQTQISWTNNKERL
;
A
#
# COMPACT_ATOMS: atom_id res chain seq x y z
N ASN A 1 25.43 7.21 -6.56
CA ASN A 1 24.45 8.15 -6.02
C ASN A 1 23.45 8.48 -7.12
N LEU A 2 22.18 8.25 -6.89
CA LEU A 2 21.11 8.69 -7.77
C LEU A 2 20.45 9.90 -7.10
N GLU A 3 20.80 11.08 -7.56
CA GLU A 3 20.20 12.34 -7.18
C GLU A 3 19.61 12.97 -8.42
N GLY A 4 18.46 13.57 -8.31
CA GLY A 4 17.83 14.24 -9.44
C GLY A 4 16.34 14.45 -9.25
N ASN A 5 15.75 15.05 -10.25
CA ASN A 5 14.32 15.25 -10.31
C ASN A 5 13.76 14.84 -11.66
N ILE A 6 12.52 14.38 -11.65
CA ILE A 6 11.71 14.13 -12.84
C ILE A 6 10.43 14.94 -12.65
N THR A 7 10.11 15.77 -13.61
CA THR A 7 8.85 16.53 -13.64
C THR A 7 8.12 16.23 -14.93
N ILE A 8 6.87 15.89 -14.84
CA ILE A 8 5.94 15.72 -15.97
C ILE A 8 4.82 16.74 -15.76
N ASP A 9 4.79 17.74 -16.61
CA ASP A 9 3.75 18.75 -16.63
C ASP A 9 2.66 18.34 -17.62
N SER A 10 1.63 17.74 -17.13
CA SER A 10 0.50 17.12 -17.81
C SER A 10 0.75 15.78 -18.50
N LEU A 11 0.05 14.77 -18.03
CA LEU A 11 0.00 13.42 -18.59
C LEU A 11 -1.46 13.04 -18.82
N SER A 12 -1.80 12.72 -20.06
CA SER A 12 -3.14 12.25 -20.43
C SER A 12 -3.11 10.77 -20.79
N PHE A 13 -4.00 9.99 -20.18
CA PHE A 13 -4.29 8.62 -20.60
C PHE A 13 -5.69 8.56 -21.19
N LEU A 14 -5.77 8.09 -22.45
CA LEU A 14 -7.02 7.95 -23.18
C LEU A 14 -7.26 6.47 -23.47
N THR A 15 -8.29 5.91 -22.84
CA THR A 15 -8.81 4.57 -23.16
C THR A 15 -10.33 4.68 -23.27
N ALA A 16 -10.90 4.27 -24.41
CA ALA A 16 -12.35 4.31 -24.55
C ALA A 16 -13.03 3.34 -23.56
N PRO A 17 -14.04 3.74 -22.77
CA PRO A 17 -14.69 5.05 -22.73
C PRO A 17 -14.09 6.02 -21.68
N SER A 18 -12.98 5.71 -21.05
CA SER A 18 -12.44 6.43 -19.91
C SER A 18 -11.16 7.17 -20.23
N SER A 19 -10.92 8.27 -19.56
CA SER A 19 -9.66 8.99 -19.61
C SER A 19 -9.32 9.54 -18.23
N PHE A 20 -8.04 9.71 -17.95
CA PHE A 20 -7.61 10.51 -16.82
C PHE A 20 -6.49 11.46 -17.20
N PHE A 21 -6.38 12.52 -16.44
CA PHE A 21 -5.43 13.59 -16.65
C PHE A 21 -4.70 13.89 -15.33
N LEU A 22 -3.37 13.82 -15.35
CA LEU A 22 -2.51 14.31 -14.27
C LEU A 22 -1.98 15.68 -14.67
N LYS A 23 -2.26 16.71 -13.86
CA LYS A 23 -1.76 18.08 -14.09
C LYS A 23 -0.26 18.16 -13.84
N LYS A 24 0.19 17.48 -12.80
CA LYS A 24 1.60 17.47 -12.40
C LYS A 24 2.00 16.14 -11.77
N PHE A 25 3.15 15.65 -12.15
CA PHE A 25 3.82 14.56 -11.47
C PHE A 25 5.30 14.93 -11.29
N LYS A 26 5.75 15.00 -10.04
CA LYS A 26 7.13 15.33 -9.71
C LYS A 26 7.70 14.27 -8.77
N VAL A 27 8.91 13.83 -9.06
CA VAL A 27 9.72 12.97 -8.21
C VAL A 27 11.06 13.64 -7.99
N GLU A 28 11.46 13.80 -6.74
CA GLU A 28 12.75 14.33 -6.33
C GLU A 28 13.48 13.31 -5.48
N ALA A 29 14.71 13.01 -5.83
CA ALA A 29 15.59 12.12 -5.09
C ALA A 29 16.83 12.88 -4.66
N THR A 30 17.10 12.90 -3.37
CA THR A 30 18.26 13.57 -2.75
C THR A 30 18.92 12.67 -1.71
N GLY A 31 20.14 13.05 -1.28
CA GLY A 31 20.87 12.39 -0.21
C GLY A 31 21.72 11.20 -0.66
N HIS A 32 22.46 10.63 0.27
CA HIS A 32 23.41 9.57 0.04
C HIS A 32 22.89 8.20 0.45
N SER A 33 23.64 7.14 0.21
CA SER A 33 23.22 5.73 0.36
C SER A 33 22.60 5.36 1.72
N LEU A 34 22.98 6.04 2.80
CA LEU A 34 22.49 5.78 4.16
C LEU A 34 21.41 6.79 4.62
N ASP A 35 21.26 7.89 3.90
CA ASP A 35 20.30 8.95 4.23
C ASP A 35 19.73 9.52 2.93
N ARG A 36 18.83 8.77 2.34
CA ARG A 36 18.13 9.14 1.10
C ARG A 36 16.77 9.72 1.43
N HIS A 37 16.38 10.69 0.63
CA HIS A 37 15.05 11.25 0.61
C HIS A 37 14.48 11.20 -0.80
N LEU A 38 13.34 10.56 -0.96
CA LEU A 38 12.53 10.56 -2.17
C LEU A 38 11.22 11.27 -1.86
N ALA A 39 10.94 12.34 -2.56
CA ALA A 39 9.65 13.01 -2.51
C ALA A 39 8.87 12.77 -3.80
N ILE A 40 7.58 12.48 -3.67
CA ILE A 40 6.64 12.33 -4.78
C ILE A 40 5.51 13.36 -4.58
N THR A 41 5.22 14.11 -5.62
CA THR A 41 4.12 15.10 -5.61
C THR A 41 3.31 14.96 -6.88
N SER A 42 2.01 14.72 -6.73
CA SER A 42 1.07 14.68 -7.85
C SER A 42 -0.36 14.96 -7.40
N ASP A 43 -1.28 15.05 -8.34
CA ASP A 43 -2.71 15.22 -8.07
C ASP A 43 -3.33 14.02 -7.34
N VAL A 44 -2.68 12.86 -7.38
CA VAL A 44 -3.25 11.59 -6.87
C VAL A 44 -2.42 10.92 -5.80
N LEU A 45 -1.12 11.21 -5.73
CA LEU A 45 -0.20 10.60 -4.78
C LEU A 45 0.85 11.62 -4.34
N ASN A 46 0.90 11.90 -3.05
CA ASN A 46 1.93 12.72 -2.44
C ASN A 46 2.62 11.90 -1.35
N GLY A 47 3.91 12.11 -1.15
CA GLY A 47 4.58 11.45 -0.04
C GLY A 47 6.08 11.44 -0.14
N GLU A 48 6.67 10.77 0.83
CA GLU A 48 8.10 10.69 0.99
C GLU A 48 8.56 9.33 1.47
N VAL A 49 9.79 8.97 1.09
CA VAL A 49 10.52 7.81 1.59
C VAL A 49 11.88 8.30 2.07
N THR A 50 12.20 8.02 3.33
CA THR A 50 13.44 8.47 3.97
C THR A 50 14.20 7.31 4.59
N GLY A 51 15.52 7.34 4.52
CA GLY A 51 16.42 6.36 5.15
C GLY A 51 17.42 5.73 4.20
N ALA A 52 18.01 4.63 4.63
CA ALA A 52 18.96 3.85 3.84
C ALA A 52 18.21 2.89 2.92
N TYR A 53 18.29 3.07 1.62
CA TYR A 53 17.67 2.15 0.65
C TYR A 53 18.27 2.26 -0.75
N SER A 54 18.00 1.26 -1.56
CA SER A 54 18.34 1.29 -2.98
C SER A 54 17.09 1.06 -3.82
N PHE A 55 16.83 1.95 -4.78
CA PHE A 55 15.68 1.86 -5.69
C PHE A 55 15.56 0.50 -6.40
N THR A 56 16.70 -0.14 -6.67
CA THR A 56 16.74 -1.44 -7.35
C THR A 56 16.48 -2.62 -6.41
N THR A 57 16.63 -2.45 -5.10
CA THR A 57 16.55 -3.54 -4.12
C THR A 57 15.39 -3.44 -3.14
N ILE A 58 14.68 -2.30 -3.04
CA ILE A 58 13.51 -2.14 -2.14
C ILE A 58 12.48 -3.26 -2.37
N VAL A 59 11.97 -3.37 -3.61
CA VAL A 59 10.92 -4.35 -3.93
C VAL A 59 11.42 -5.79 -3.82
N PRO A 60 12.57 -6.16 -4.41
CA PRO A 60 13.14 -7.49 -4.21
C PRO A 60 13.38 -7.86 -2.74
N SER A 61 13.85 -6.91 -1.93
CA SER A 61 14.10 -7.12 -0.49
C SER A 61 12.80 -7.39 0.28
N LEU A 62 11.76 -6.59 0.05
CA LEU A 62 10.45 -6.80 0.66
C LEU A 62 9.85 -8.16 0.25
N MET A 63 9.93 -8.50 -1.04
CA MET A 63 9.46 -9.80 -1.54
C MET A 63 10.25 -10.96 -0.93
N GLN A 64 11.55 -10.82 -0.74
CA GLN A 64 12.38 -11.81 -0.07
C GLN A 64 11.98 -11.99 1.39
N THR A 65 11.67 -10.89 2.10
CA THR A 65 11.15 -10.94 3.46
C THR A 65 9.82 -11.72 3.51
N LEU A 66 8.87 -11.40 2.64
CA LEU A 66 7.57 -12.09 2.57
C LEU A 66 7.72 -13.57 2.17
N LYS A 67 8.66 -13.88 1.28
CA LYS A 67 8.97 -15.27 0.89
C LYS A 67 9.38 -16.13 2.07
N GLY A 68 10.02 -15.57 3.09
CA GLY A 68 10.36 -16.29 4.32
C GLY A 68 9.14 -16.87 5.04
N TYR A 69 7.95 -16.27 4.87
CA TYR A 69 6.70 -16.69 5.53
C TYR A 69 5.80 -17.53 4.62
N ILE A 70 5.74 -17.20 3.32
CA ILE A 70 4.83 -17.80 2.34
C ILE A 70 5.55 -18.12 1.02
N PRO A 71 6.56 -18.99 1.05
CA PRO A 71 7.39 -19.29 -0.13
C PRO A 71 6.60 -19.80 -1.33
N ALA A 72 5.47 -20.50 -1.13
CA ALA A 72 4.64 -21.00 -2.23
C ALA A 72 3.92 -19.89 -3.02
N LEU A 73 3.67 -18.75 -2.41
CA LEU A 73 2.98 -17.62 -3.07
C LEU A 73 3.94 -16.59 -3.67
N ILE A 74 5.17 -16.55 -3.19
CA ILE A 74 6.15 -15.53 -3.60
C ILE A 74 7.21 -16.16 -4.50
N ASN A 75 7.02 -16.03 -5.80
CA ASN A 75 7.98 -16.53 -6.79
C ASN A 75 9.03 -15.45 -7.10
N VAL A 76 10.09 -15.38 -6.31
CA VAL A 76 11.23 -14.50 -6.55
C VAL A 76 12.38 -15.34 -7.09
N THR A 77 12.77 -15.09 -8.34
CA THR A 77 13.98 -15.67 -8.93
C THR A 77 15.18 -15.06 -8.22
N GLN A 78 15.90 -15.86 -7.46
CA GLN A 78 17.12 -15.42 -6.77
C GLN A 78 18.23 -15.13 -7.81
N LYS A 79 18.34 -13.88 -8.25
CA LYS A 79 19.63 -13.40 -8.73
C LYS A 79 20.50 -13.17 -7.48
N LYS A 80 21.73 -13.68 -7.46
CA LYS A 80 22.73 -13.36 -6.44
C LYS A 80 23.00 -11.84 -6.46
N GLN A 81 22.17 -11.07 -5.80
CA GLN A 81 22.39 -9.65 -5.60
C GLN A 81 23.09 -9.46 -4.26
N LYS A 82 24.06 -8.54 -4.25
CA LYS A 82 24.68 -8.09 -3.01
C LYS A 82 23.55 -7.60 -2.08
N VAL A 83 23.50 -8.15 -0.87
CA VAL A 83 22.52 -7.70 0.14
C VAL A 83 22.85 -6.23 0.43
N MET A 84 21.97 -5.34 0.01
CA MET A 84 22.05 -3.93 0.34
C MET A 84 21.11 -3.64 1.51
N GLU A 85 21.52 -2.73 2.37
CA GLU A 85 20.67 -2.26 3.44
C GLU A 85 19.44 -1.55 2.87
N ASN A 86 18.26 -1.95 3.34
CA ASN A 86 17.00 -1.27 3.12
C ASN A 86 16.35 -1.06 4.49
N ASN A 87 16.58 0.12 5.05
CA ASN A 87 16.06 0.59 6.33
C ASN A 87 15.43 1.96 6.10
N PHE A 88 14.12 2.01 5.89
CA PHE A 88 13.43 3.23 5.49
C PHE A 88 12.07 3.38 6.14
N SER A 89 11.63 4.61 6.23
CA SER A 89 10.26 4.99 6.55
C SER A 89 9.59 5.58 5.33
N LEU A 90 8.29 5.38 5.21
CA LEU A 90 7.47 6.00 4.18
C LEU A 90 6.24 6.68 4.77
N LEU A 91 5.85 7.76 4.15
CA LEU A 91 4.61 8.47 4.37
C LEU A 91 4.00 8.78 3.02
N LEU A 92 2.82 8.24 2.73
CA LEU A 92 2.09 8.49 1.49
C LEU A 92 0.70 9.01 1.80
N THR A 93 0.27 9.97 1.00
CA THR A 93 -1.10 10.47 0.96
C THR A 93 -1.65 10.17 -0.42
N ILE A 94 -2.74 9.41 -0.46
CA ILE A 94 -3.43 9.04 -1.71
C ILE A 94 -4.69 9.88 -1.79
N GLU A 95 -4.83 10.63 -2.87
CA GLU A 95 -6.02 11.44 -3.15
C GLU A 95 -7.12 10.60 -3.80
N ASN A 96 -8.18 11.24 -4.31
CA ASN A 96 -9.19 10.53 -5.08
C ASN A 96 -8.58 9.90 -6.33
N THR A 97 -8.70 8.58 -6.46
CA THR A 97 -8.14 7.82 -7.59
C THR A 97 -9.21 7.36 -8.60
N GLU A 98 -10.44 7.88 -8.52
CA GLU A 98 -11.57 7.36 -9.30
C GLU A 98 -11.30 7.39 -10.81
N ALA A 99 -10.78 8.50 -11.34
CA ALA A 99 -10.47 8.62 -12.75
C ALA A 99 -9.40 7.60 -13.20
N ILE A 100 -8.34 7.41 -12.41
CA ILE A 100 -7.28 6.44 -12.68
C ILE A 100 -7.82 5.01 -12.59
N SER A 101 -8.53 4.71 -11.51
CA SER A 101 -9.06 3.37 -11.26
C SER A 101 -10.03 2.93 -12.36
N ASN A 102 -10.90 3.83 -12.82
CA ASN A 102 -11.82 3.56 -13.93
C ASN A 102 -11.09 3.36 -15.25
N THR A 103 -10.07 4.17 -15.54
CA THR A 103 -9.30 4.10 -16.79
C THR A 103 -8.44 2.84 -16.86
N LEU A 104 -7.77 2.49 -15.76
CA LEU A 104 -6.90 1.31 -15.68
C LEU A 104 -7.64 0.04 -15.24
N LYS A 105 -8.96 0.13 -14.99
CA LYS A 105 -9.81 -0.96 -14.51
C LYS A 105 -9.28 -1.59 -13.21
N LEU A 106 -8.81 -0.76 -12.30
CA LEU A 106 -8.30 -1.22 -11.00
C LEU A 106 -9.46 -1.64 -10.10
N PRO A 107 -9.32 -2.73 -9.34
CA PRO A 107 -10.36 -3.18 -8.43
C PRO A 107 -10.49 -2.33 -7.16
N PHE A 108 -9.56 -1.40 -6.95
CA PHE A 108 -9.50 -0.52 -5.78
C PHE A 108 -9.57 0.94 -6.20
N THR A 109 -10.37 1.74 -5.47
CA THR A 109 -10.56 3.17 -5.73
C THR A 109 -10.61 3.93 -4.42
N MET A 110 -9.75 4.92 -4.24
CA MET A 110 -9.89 5.90 -3.16
C MET A 110 -10.89 6.96 -3.58
N LEU A 111 -11.90 7.21 -2.78
CA LEU A 111 -12.91 8.25 -3.01
C LEU A 111 -12.61 9.54 -2.25
N THR A 112 -11.86 9.45 -1.16
CA THR A 112 -11.37 10.58 -0.37
C THR A 112 -9.91 10.37 -0.03
N GLN A 113 -9.24 11.42 0.43
CA GLN A 113 -7.83 11.34 0.80
C GLN A 113 -7.59 10.26 1.86
N GLY A 114 -6.67 9.36 1.60
CA GLY A 114 -6.18 8.34 2.53
C GLY A 114 -4.69 8.54 2.84
N ARG A 115 -4.22 7.85 3.88
CA ARG A 115 -2.83 7.95 4.33
C ARG A 115 -2.25 6.56 4.56
N ILE A 116 -1.01 6.37 4.10
CA ILE A 116 -0.22 5.16 4.37
C ILE A 116 1.08 5.59 5.05
N THR A 117 1.41 4.94 6.15
CA THR A 117 2.71 5.04 6.81
C THR A 117 3.36 3.68 6.87
N GLY A 118 4.67 3.65 6.86
CA GLY A 118 5.38 2.39 6.96
C GLY A 118 6.83 2.53 7.38
N HIS A 119 7.33 1.45 7.91
CA HIS A 119 8.74 1.26 8.21
C HIS A 119 9.16 -0.14 7.77
N TYR A 120 10.33 -0.25 7.17
CA TYR A 120 10.93 -1.51 6.75
C TYR A 120 12.41 -1.53 7.08
N ASN A 121 12.87 -2.66 7.62
CA ASN A 121 14.29 -2.92 7.89
C ASN A 121 14.62 -4.38 7.54
N ASN A 122 15.37 -4.58 6.46
CA ASN A 122 15.72 -5.93 6.00
C ASN A 122 16.79 -6.61 6.84
N LEU A 123 17.66 -5.86 7.54
CA LEU A 123 18.70 -6.42 8.37
C LEU A 123 18.12 -7.12 9.61
N TYR A 124 17.06 -6.54 10.16
CA TYR A 124 16.35 -7.13 11.29
C TYR A 124 15.12 -7.95 10.87
N ASN A 125 14.88 -8.05 9.54
CA ASN A 125 13.68 -8.70 8.99
C ASN A 125 12.39 -8.15 9.64
N ARG A 126 12.24 -6.84 9.69
CA ARG A 126 11.09 -6.16 10.34
C ARG A 126 10.43 -5.18 9.40
N PHE A 127 9.10 -5.22 9.42
CA PHE A 127 8.29 -4.19 8.77
C PHE A 127 7.01 -3.92 9.55
N ARG A 128 6.48 -2.73 9.36
CA ARG A 128 5.15 -2.32 9.79
C ARG A 128 4.60 -1.30 8.80
N PHE A 129 3.44 -1.57 8.28
CA PHE A 129 2.68 -0.67 7.41
C PHE A 129 1.30 -0.46 7.99
N GLU A 130 0.82 0.78 7.95
CA GLU A 130 -0.50 1.17 8.39
C GLU A 130 -1.14 2.01 7.30
N ALA A 131 -2.43 1.80 7.04
CA ALA A 131 -3.19 2.61 6.10
C ALA A 131 -4.52 3.04 6.74
N TYR A 132 -4.81 4.34 6.62
CA TYR A 132 -6.11 4.90 6.93
C TYR A 132 -6.81 5.26 5.62
N LEU A 133 -7.95 4.66 5.38
CA LEU A 133 -8.72 4.69 4.14
C LEU A 133 -10.14 5.19 4.46
N PRO A 134 -10.39 6.51 4.51
CA PRO A 134 -11.66 7.04 5.02
C PRO A 134 -12.86 6.62 4.19
N LYS A 135 -12.73 6.61 2.85
CA LYS A 135 -13.77 6.15 1.94
C LYS A 135 -13.15 5.58 0.67
N PHE A 136 -13.47 4.32 0.37
CA PHE A 136 -12.87 3.60 -0.75
C PHE A 136 -13.82 2.52 -1.30
N ASN A 137 -13.57 2.09 -2.53
CA ASN A 137 -14.25 0.96 -3.15
C ASN A 137 -13.31 -0.23 -3.32
N ILE A 138 -13.84 -1.44 -3.14
CA ILE A 138 -13.25 -2.68 -3.62
C ILE A 138 -14.26 -3.32 -4.57
N GLY A 139 -13.96 -3.33 -5.86
CA GLY A 139 -14.92 -3.67 -6.90
C GLY A 139 -16.11 -2.73 -6.87
N LYS A 140 -17.32 -3.29 -6.69
CA LYS A 140 -18.57 -2.54 -6.60
C LYS A 140 -18.97 -2.17 -5.15
N SER A 141 -18.25 -2.63 -4.16
CA SER A 141 -18.57 -2.42 -2.76
C SER A 141 -17.86 -1.21 -2.19
N MET A 142 -18.63 -0.30 -1.60
CA MET A 142 -18.12 0.88 -0.93
C MET A 142 -17.88 0.59 0.55
N PHE A 143 -16.73 1.05 1.03
CA PHE A 143 -16.31 0.96 2.42
C PHE A 143 -15.95 2.33 2.96
N GLU A 144 -16.11 2.48 4.27
CA GLU A 144 -15.76 3.68 5.02
C GLU A 144 -14.93 3.31 6.27
N SER A 145 -14.19 4.30 6.78
CA SER A 145 -13.39 4.17 8.01
C SER A 145 -12.46 2.96 8.00
N GLY A 146 -11.84 2.70 6.84
CA GLY A 146 -10.89 1.60 6.68
C GLY A 146 -9.61 1.87 7.47
N TYR A 147 -9.18 0.90 8.26
CA TYR A 147 -7.90 0.89 8.93
C TYR A 147 -7.22 -0.46 8.71
N LEU A 148 -6.08 -0.43 8.03
CA LEU A 148 -5.29 -1.61 7.71
C LEU A 148 -3.95 -1.52 8.44
N THR A 149 -3.54 -2.63 9.05
CA THR A 149 -2.19 -2.82 9.56
C THR A 149 -1.59 -4.08 8.98
N CYS A 150 -0.32 -4.04 8.62
CA CYS A 150 0.45 -5.20 8.19
C CYS A 150 1.83 -5.13 8.80
N ASP A 151 2.17 -6.09 9.64
CA ASP A 151 3.45 -6.16 10.36
C ASP A 151 3.93 -7.61 10.49
N ASN A 152 5.15 -7.78 10.99
CA ASN A 152 5.71 -9.12 11.21
C ASN A 152 6.32 -9.30 12.61
N PRO A 153 5.55 -9.14 13.70
CA PRO A 153 6.04 -9.49 15.02
C PRO A 153 6.26 -11.02 15.12
N GLU A 154 7.23 -11.44 15.94
CA GLU A 154 7.41 -12.85 16.32
C GLU A 154 7.48 -13.84 15.15
N ASP A 155 8.17 -13.46 14.08
CA ASP A 155 8.37 -14.29 12.87
C ASP A 155 7.07 -14.80 12.21
N ARG A 156 6.04 -13.98 12.21
CA ARG A 156 4.82 -14.16 11.44
C ARG A 156 4.38 -12.85 10.80
N VAL A 157 3.77 -12.92 9.65
CA VAL A 157 3.11 -11.76 9.07
C VAL A 157 1.69 -11.68 9.59
N ASN A 158 1.32 -10.55 10.16
CA ASN A 158 -0.04 -10.23 10.60
C ASN A 158 -0.61 -9.15 9.69
N LEU A 159 -1.79 -9.37 9.18
CA LEU A 159 -2.59 -8.38 8.47
C LEU A 159 -3.93 -8.23 9.17
N LYS A 160 -4.33 -7.01 9.46
CA LYS A 160 -5.63 -6.68 10.04
C LYS A 160 -6.25 -5.56 9.22
N LEU A 161 -7.49 -5.74 8.80
CA LEU A 161 -8.29 -4.72 8.14
C LEU A 161 -9.63 -4.59 8.85
N LYS A 162 -9.95 -3.38 9.30
CA LYS A 162 -11.27 -3.01 9.80
C LYS A 162 -11.88 -2.00 8.85
N ALA A 163 -13.14 -2.15 8.52
CA ALA A 163 -13.86 -1.20 7.68
C ALA A 163 -15.36 -1.29 7.93
N THR A 164 -16.08 -0.28 7.51
CA THR A 164 -17.54 -0.24 7.53
C THR A 164 -18.06 -0.29 6.10
N ASN A 165 -19.09 -1.08 5.87
CA ASN A 165 -19.81 -1.14 4.61
C ASN A 165 -21.30 -0.95 4.89
N TYR A 166 -22.07 -0.50 3.89
CA TYR A 166 -23.51 -0.37 3.98
C TYR A 166 -24.18 -1.38 3.03
N ASN A 167 -25.14 -2.12 3.53
CA ASN A 167 -25.93 -3.02 2.69
C ASN A 167 -26.94 -2.24 1.84
N ALA A 168 -27.65 -2.95 0.95
CA ALA A 168 -28.68 -2.35 0.07
C ALA A 168 -29.83 -1.67 0.81
N LYS A 169 -30.03 -1.97 2.11
CA LYS A 169 -31.03 -1.33 2.98
C LYS A 169 -30.47 -0.16 3.79
N GLY A 170 -29.21 0.25 3.54
CA GLY A 170 -28.54 1.31 4.27
C GLY A 170 -28.08 0.92 5.68
N LEU A 171 -28.18 -0.35 6.05
CA LEU A 171 -27.71 -0.81 7.37
C LEU A 171 -26.19 -0.95 7.36
N ARG A 172 -25.58 -0.46 8.43
CA ARG A 172 -24.14 -0.50 8.64
C ARG A 172 -23.68 -1.91 9.01
N ASN A 173 -22.68 -2.39 8.29
CA ASN A 173 -21.97 -3.63 8.58
C ASN A 173 -20.53 -3.30 8.93
N TYR A 174 -20.04 -3.83 10.03
CA TYR A 174 -18.64 -3.75 10.43
C TYR A 174 -17.92 -5.00 9.94
N MET A 175 -16.84 -4.82 9.21
CA MET A 175 -15.96 -5.88 8.76
C MET A 175 -14.68 -5.87 9.59
N ASP A 176 -14.27 -7.02 10.10
CA ASP A 176 -12.97 -7.26 10.72
C ASP A 176 -12.34 -8.48 10.01
N LEU A 177 -11.25 -8.24 9.27
CA LEU A 177 -10.45 -9.26 8.60
C LEU A 177 -9.12 -9.34 9.33
N LYS A 178 -8.72 -10.56 9.69
CA LYS A 178 -7.40 -10.89 10.22
C LYS A 178 -6.81 -11.99 9.38
N ALA A 179 -5.54 -11.86 9.03
CA ALA A 179 -4.80 -12.91 8.37
C ALA A 179 -3.40 -13.02 8.98
N ASP A 180 -3.01 -14.24 9.30
CA ASP A 180 -1.70 -14.57 9.83
C ASP A 180 -1.00 -15.49 8.84
N ALA A 181 0.27 -15.22 8.54
CA ALA A 181 1.07 -16.04 7.65
C ALA A 181 2.37 -16.47 8.33
N LYS A 182 2.61 -17.77 8.38
CA LYS A 182 3.80 -18.41 8.94
C LYS A 182 3.97 -19.82 8.37
N ASP A 183 5.21 -20.28 8.20
CA ASP A 183 5.53 -21.66 7.81
C ASP A 183 4.76 -22.13 6.55
N ASN A 184 4.68 -21.26 5.55
CA ASN A 184 3.95 -21.47 4.30
C ASN A 184 2.45 -21.76 4.49
N ARG A 185 1.86 -21.27 5.56
CA ARG A 185 0.42 -21.36 5.85
C ARG A 185 -0.15 -19.96 6.03
N ILE A 186 -1.35 -19.76 5.54
CA ILE A 186 -2.14 -18.55 5.78
C ILE A 186 -3.40 -18.95 6.51
N GLN A 187 -3.64 -18.34 7.65
CA GLN A 187 -4.88 -18.44 8.40
C GLN A 187 -5.64 -17.13 8.28
N THR A 188 -6.87 -17.16 7.82
CA THR A 188 -7.70 -15.99 7.66
C THR A 188 -8.98 -16.12 8.45
N GLN A 189 -9.35 -15.06 9.15
CA GLN A 189 -10.61 -14.92 9.85
C GLN A 189 -11.31 -13.65 9.34
N ILE A 190 -12.56 -13.78 8.90
CA ILE A 190 -13.40 -12.66 8.50
C ILE A 190 -14.65 -12.68 9.35
N SER A 191 -14.95 -11.57 10.00
CA SER A 191 -16.19 -11.38 10.75
C SER A 191 -16.96 -10.17 10.25
N TRP A 192 -18.28 -10.32 10.20
CA TRP A 192 -19.23 -9.29 9.82
C TRP A 192 -20.21 -9.10 10.97
N THR A 193 -20.35 -7.88 11.46
CA THR A 193 -21.32 -7.55 12.52
C THR A 193 -22.28 -6.50 12.02
N ASN A 194 -23.56 -6.81 12.00
CA ASN A 194 -24.61 -5.85 11.68
C ASN A 194 -25.08 -5.16 12.95
N ASN A 195 -25.19 -3.83 12.94
CA ASN A 195 -25.98 -3.13 13.92
C ASN A 195 -27.47 -3.47 13.67
N LYS A 196 -27.95 -4.57 14.23
CA LYS A 196 -29.36 -4.64 14.57
C LYS A 196 -29.51 -3.82 15.84
N GLU A 197 -30.08 -2.63 15.74
CA GLU A 197 -30.64 -1.98 16.91
C GLU A 197 -31.51 -3.03 17.59
N ARG A 198 -31.17 -3.37 18.81
CA ARG A 198 -32.10 -4.09 19.67
C ARG A 198 -33.21 -3.10 19.96
N LEU A 199 -34.34 -3.25 19.26
CA LEU A 199 -35.62 -2.72 19.68
C LEU A 199 -36.02 -3.34 21.03
#